data_a1cdcb194601c1b6d82f43e9509e4d3c
#
_entry.id   a1cdcb194601c1b6d82f43e9509e4d3c
#
_cell.length_a   1.000
_cell.length_b   1.000
_cell.length_c   1.000
_cell.angle_alpha   90.00
_cell.angle_beta   90.00
_cell.angle_gamma   90.00
#
_symmetry.space_group_name_H-M   'P 1'
#
loop_
_entity.id
_entity.type
_entity.pdbx_description
1 polymer ?
#
loop_
_entity_poly.entity_id
_entity_poly.type
_entity_poly.pdbx_seq_one_letter_code
_entity_poly.pdbx_strand_id
1 'polypeptide(L)'
;MAGRSDIRIAKNTVIIYVRMIVTILVGLVTSRLVLQALGASDVGIYSAVGSAVALVSIISGALTGTTVRFMNIEMGKPDGDLNRMFNVCHTTHLCGAALIFLILETLGIWYIHTQLNVPPGKAGDAMFVFQVSTVVACLNIANVPFQSLFNVHEKFGTIALVDIANTVVKLLLVLALCLFWRESPAGLRIYAVMMSAATWVSFLFYHLASRKYWPDTVRWHPVKGGSAYREVLSFSGYNLLFSSSMIARTQGSNMLINAFFSTTVNAAYFYASTLQNYVMNFVSNFDAASAPQLTQSIGAGDNGQGELLARRVCRVCLLLFLLLFFPLWSELDFLLRLWLGAGIPPDTVVMSRWSLLVAAVSVTSAGLFQLINAYGRIKWFKVESSTLFLLCLPAGYLLYRDGFPAYSILICFVVADILNRIIQFILLRALFRFDVGWFVKGAYLRPALIVLLMCVYIAAYRRLPLEGAWMHLAGFALTFLVCAALVWGIGLSRSERSRLLRHPRVVSFLKRSR
;
A
#
# COMPACT_ATOMS: atom_id res chain seq x y z
N MET A 1 14.28 -28.92 -16.05
CA MET A 1 13.20 -28.41 -15.16
C MET A 1 13.33 -26.90 -14.88
N ALA A 2 14.53 -26.31 -14.81
CA ALA A 2 14.75 -24.88 -14.58
C ALA A 2 13.99 -23.94 -15.55
N GLY A 3 14.02 -24.17 -16.85
CA GLY A 3 13.39 -23.24 -17.82
C GLY A 3 11.84 -23.13 -17.75
N ARG A 4 11.11 -24.13 -17.23
CA ARG A 4 9.65 -24.04 -17.03
C ARG A 4 9.31 -23.21 -15.79
N SER A 5 10.13 -23.26 -14.75
CA SER A 5 9.99 -22.44 -13.54
C SER A 5 10.17 -20.96 -13.88
N ASP A 6 11.22 -20.62 -14.65
CA ASP A 6 11.54 -19.24 -15.01
C ASP A 6 10.45 -18.59 -15.89
N ILE A 7 9.86 -19.35 -16.82
CA ILE A 7 8.75 -18.88 -17.67
C ILE A 7 7.50 -18.64 -16.83
N ARG A 8 7.21 -19.50 -15.84
CA ARG A 8 6.05 -19.36 -14.94
C ARG A 8 6.20 -18.11 -14.03
N ILE A 9 7.39 -17.91 -13.47
CA ILE A 9 7.71 -16.72 -12.66
C ILE A 9 7.55 -15.46 -13.51
N ALA A 10 8.15 -15.43 -14.71
CA ALA A 10 8.06 -14.28 -15.60
C ALA A 10 6.60 -13.96 -16.00
N LYS A 11 5.80 -14.98 -16.30
CA LYS A 11 4.37 -14.82 -16.61
C LYS A 11 3.60 -14.23 -15.42
N ASN A 12 3.81 -14.76 -14.21
CA ASN A 12 3.14 -14.28 -13.01
C ASN A 12 3.53 -12.83 -12.70
N THR A 13 4.80 -12.48 -12.88
CA THR A 13 5.29 -11.10 -12.72
C THR A 13 4.60 -10.14 -13.68
N VAL A 14 4.50 -10.49 -14.97
CA VAL A 14 3.81 -9.66 -15.98
C VAL A 14 2.33 -9.48 -15.60
N ILE A 15 1.64 -10.55 -15.17
CA ILE A 15 0.23 -10.48 -14.74
C ILE A 15 0.07 -9.50 -13.57
N ILE A 16 0.96 -9.54 -12.58
CA ILE A 16 0.93 -8.63 -11.41
C ILE A 16 1.11 -7.17 -11.86
N TYR A 17 2.06 -6.87 -12.76
CA TYR A 17 2.26 -5.50 -13.24
C TYR A 17 1.12 -5.00 -14.10
N VAL A 18 0.57 -5.82 -15.00
CA VAL A 18 -0.60 -5.46 -15.82
C VAL A 18 -1.80 -5.16 -14.90
N ARG A 19 -2.08 -6.04 -13.93
CA ARG A 19 -3.11 -5.81 -12.92
C ARG A 19 -2.89 -4.46 -12.20
N MET A 20 -1.67 -4.19 -11.75
CA MET A 20 -1.32 -2.95 -11.04
C MET A 20 -1.60 -1.71 -11.91
N ILE A 21 -1.14 -1.71 -13.16
CA ILE A 21 -1.33 -0.56 -14.08
C ILE A 21 -2.82 -0.33 -14.32
N VAL A 22 -3.59 -1.38 -14.63
CA VAL A 22 -5.04 -1.29 -14.83
C VAL A 22 -5.72 -0.74 -13.58
N THR A 23 -5.39 -1.27 -12.41
CA THR A 23 -5.99 -0.84 -11.13
C THR A 23 -5.67 0.64 -10.84
N ILE A 24 -4.44 1.09 -11.10
CA ILE A 24 -4.04 2.48 -10.90
C ILE A 24 -4.81 3.41 -11.86
N LEU A 25 -4.82 3.10 -13.16
CA LEU A 25 -5.50 3.93 -14.17
C LEU A 25 -7.01 4.03 -13.89
N VAL A 26 -7.66 2.90 -13.63
CA VAL A 26 -9.08 2.87 -13.28
C VAL A 26 -9.32 3.58 -11.95
N GLY A 27 -8.44 3.42 -10.96
CA GLY A 27 -8.52 4.10 -9.67
C GLY A 27 -8.42 5.62 -9.79
N LEU A 28 -7.53 6.14 -10.65
CA LEU A 28 -7.40 7.57 -10.94
C LEU A 28 -8.69 8.15 -11.54
N VAL A 29 -9.27 7.45 -12.51
CA VAL A 29 -10.54 7.86 -13.13
C VAL A 29 -11.68 7.80 -12.11
N THR A 30 -11.78 6.70 -11.36
CA THR A 30 -12.84 6.49 -10.37
C THR A 30 -12.82 7.58 -9.30
N SER A 31 -11.64 7.90 -8.74
CA SER A 31 -11.50 8.91 -7.68
C SER A 31 -11.88 10.33 -8.15
N ARG A 32 -11.58 10.68 -9.41
CA ARG A 32 -12.05 11.92 -10.02
C ARG A 32 -13.57 11.96 -10.11
N LEU A 33 -14.19 10.89 -10.63
CA LEU A 33 -15.63 10.78 -10.78
C LEU A 33 -16.36 10.85 -9.44
N VAL A 34 -15.82 10.19 -8.41
CA VAL A 34 -16.34 10.25 -7.03
C VAL A 34 -16.31 11.69 -6.50
N LEU A 35 -15.19 12.41 -6.71
CA LEU A 35 -15.09 13.81 -6.31
C LEU A 35 -16.12 14.69 -7.02
N GLN A 36 -16.34 14.45 -8.32
CA GLN A 36 -17.33 15.20 -9.11
C GLN A 36 -18.78 14.88 -8.73
N ALA A 37 -19.06 13.62 -8.31
CA ALA A 37 -20.41 13.19 -7.94
C ALA A 37 -20.80 13.60 -6.51
N LEU A 38 -19.86 13.52 -5.57
CA LEU A 38 -20.13 13.71 -4.13
C LEU A 38 -19.64 15.06 -3.60
N GLY A 39 -18.67 15.66 -4.26
CA GLY A 39 -17.97 16.84 -3.73
C GLY A 39 -16.96 16.50 -2.63
N ALA A 40 -16.10 17.49 -2.29
CA ALA A 40 -14.99 17.30 -1.36
C ALA A 40 -15.45 16.95 0.08
N SER A 41 -16.54 17.54 0.53
CA SER A 41 -17.07 17.30 1.89
C SER A 41 -17.49 15.85 2.09
N ASP A 42 -18.30 15.29 1.18
CA ASP A 42 -18.81 13.92 1.29
C ASP A 42 -17.70 12.87 1.07
N VAL A 43 -16.74 13.14 0.19
CA VAL A 43 -15.50 12.33 0.07
C VAL A 43 -14.71 12.35 1.37
N GLY A 44 -14.60 13.51 2.02
CA GLY A 44 -13.95 13.66 3.32
C GLY A 44 -14.65 12.88 4.44
N ILE A 45 -15.99 12.92 4.50
CA ILE A 45 -16.78 12.11 5.44
C ILE A 45 -16.53 10.62 5.20
N TYR A 46 -16.62 10.16 3.94
CA TYR A 46 -16.35 8.77 3.58
C TYR A 46 -14.95 8.30 4.00
N SER A 47 -13.94 9.15 3.78
CA SER A 47 -12.55 8.88 4.16
C SER A 47 -12.37 8.81 5.68
N ALA A 48 -12.95 9.76 6.44
CA ALA A 48 -12.82 9.81 7.89
C ALA A 48 -13.53 8.62 8.57
N VAL A 49 -14.74 8.30 8.12
CA VAL A 49 -15.49 7.11 8.56
C VAL A 49 -14.74 5.82 8.18
N GLY A 50 -14.28 5.73 6.94
CA GLY A 50 -13.49 4.60 6.45
C GLY A 50 -12.22 4.37 7.27
N SER A 51 -11.57 5.43 7.75
CA SER A 51 -10.37 5.34 8.60
C SER A 51 -10.66 4.74 9.96
N ALA A 52 -11.78 5.11 10.59
CA ALA A 52 -12.20 4.51 11.86
C ALA A 52 -12.42 2.99 11.71
N VAL A 53 -13.08 2.57 10.63
CA VAL A 53 -13.28 1.14 10.32
C VAL A 53 -11.97 0.45 9.95
N ALA A 54 -11.08 1.12 9.20
CA ALA A 54 -9.80 0.55 8.77
C ALA A 54 -8.83 0.29 9.94
N LEU A 55 -8.91 1.05 11.05
CA LEU A 55 -8.13 0.75 12.25
C LEU A 55 -8.31 -0.68 12.73
N VAL A 56 -9.51 -1.21 12.62
CA VAL A 56 -9.83 -2.57 13.06
C VAL A 56 -9.38 -3.64 12.08
N SER A 57 -9.11 -3.29 10.82
CA SER A 57 -8.56 -4.21 9.81
C SER A 57 -7.11 -4.65 10.08
N ILE A 58 -6.45 -4.07 11.10
CA ILE A 58 -5.16 -4.49 11.65
C ILE A 58 -5.15 -6.01 11.91
N ILE A 59 -6.20 -6.51 12.55
CA ILE A 59 -6.34 -7.92 12.93
C ILE A 59 -6.40 -8.80 11.66
N SER A 60 -7.11 -8.36 10.64
CA SER A 60 -7.23 -9.05 9.35
C SER A 60 -5.88 -9.24 8.64
N GLY A 61 -5.07 -8.18 8.55
CA GLY A 61 -3.78 -8.23 7.86
C GLY A 61 -2.78 -9.20 8.50
N ALA A 62 -2.72 -9.24 9.83
CA ALA A 62 -1.84 -10.16 10.56
C ALA A 62 -2.27 -11.63 10.40
N LEU A 63 -3.58 -11.88 10.40
CA LEU A 63 -4.13 -13.24 10.25
C LEU A 63 -3.99 -13.76 8.83
N THR A 64 -4.04 -12.91 7.78
CA THR A 64 -3.96 -13.33 6.37
C THR A 64 -2.65 -14.05 6.07
N GLY A 65 -1.51 -13.44 6.41
CA GLY A 65 -0.20 -14.05 6.19
C GLY A 65 -0.01 -15.35 6.95
N THR A 66 -0.52 -15.41 8.17
CA THR A 66 -0.51 -16.61 9.01
C THR A 66 -1.36 -17.72 8.39
N THR A 67 -2.57 -17.41 7.92
CA THR A 67 -3.48 -18.37 7.28
C THR A 67 -2.85 -19.03 6.06
N VAL A 68 -2.30 -18.22 5.13
CA VAL A 68 -1.61 -18.75 3.93
C VAL A 68 -0.43 -19.64 4.33
N ARG A 69 0.36 -19.25 5.33
CA ARG A 69 1.51 -20.05 5.80
C ARG A 69 1.09 -21.40 6.36
N PHE A 70 0.13 -21.43 7.29
CA PHE A 70 -0.28 -22.68 7.92
C PHE A 70 -0.97 -23.63 6.94
N MET A 71 -1.79 -23.11 6.04
CA MET A 71 -2.39 -23.90 4.96
C MET A 71 -1.31 -24.49 4.01
N ASN A 72 -0.28 -23.70 3.65
CA ASN A 72 0.84 -24.21 2.84
C ASN A 72 1.64 -25.30 3.56
N ILE A 73 1.86 -25.17 4.87
CA ILE A 73 2.55 -26.19 5.67
C ILE A 73 1.74 -27.50 5.67
N GLU A 74 0.44 -27.42 5.91
CA GLU A 74 -0.42 -28.63 5.89
C GLU A 74 -0.50 -29.26 4.50
N MET A 75 -0.57 -28.46 3.45
CA MET A 75 -0.58 -28.99 2.07
C MET A 75 0.75 -29.65 1.68
N GLY A 76 1.87 -29.26 2.31
CA GLY A 76 3.20 -29.85 2.06
C GLY A 76 3.50 -31.12 2.88
N LYS A 77 2.70 -31.46 3.89
CA LYS A 77 2.88 -32.69 4.70
C LYS A 77 2.30 -33.90 4.00
N PRO A 78 2.93 -35.09 4.07
CA PRO A 78 2.37 -36.32 3.53
C PRO A 78 0.99 -36.67 4.10
N ASP A 79 0.81 -36.46 5.41
CA ASP A 79 -0.46 -36.75 6.14
C ASP A 79 -1.14 -35.42 6.58
N GLY A 80 -0.97 -34.35 5.79
CA GLY A 80 -1.52 -33.04 6.12
C GLY A 80 -3.04 -32.99 5.94
N ASP A 81 -3.72 -32.44 6.95
CA ASP A 81 -5.18 -32.21 6.93
C ASP A 81 -5.50 -30.74 6.63
N LEU A 82 -5.59 -30.44 5.33
CA LEU A 82 -5.89 -29.08 4.86
C LEU A 82 -7.31 -28.63 5.27
N ASN A 83 -8.29 -29.57 5.34
CA ASN A 83 -9.64 -29.25 5.78
C ASN A 83 -9.64 -28.83 7.26
N ARG A 84 -8.95 -29.59 8.12
CA ARG A 84 -8.80 -29.22 9.54
C ARG A 84 -8.17 -27.84 9.70
N MET A 85 -7.07 -27.55 8.99
CA MET A 85 -6.40 -26.26 9.05
C MET A 85 -7.27 -25.12 8.50
N PHE A 86 -8.00 -25.35 7.40
CA PHE A 86 -8.98 -24.41 6.87
C PHE A 86 -10.02 -24.05 7.95
N ASN A 87 -10.59 -25.04 8.63
CA ASN A 87 -11.61 -24.83 9.67
C ASN A 87 -11.07 -24.10 10.89
N VAL A 88 -9.82 -24.38 11.32
CA VAL A 88 -9.14 -23.62 12.39
C VAL A 88 -9.01 -22.14 11.97
N CYS A 89 -8.49 -21.87 10.77
CA CYS A 89 -8.35 -20.51 10.27
C CYS A 89 -9.71 -19.84 10.09
N HIS A 90 -10.69 -20.51 9.51
CA HIS A 90 -12.03 -19.98 9.27
C HIS A 90 -12.73 -19.59 10.57
N THR A 91 -12.71 -20.47 11.57
CA THR A 91 -13.26 -20.18 12.91
C THR A 91 -12.52 -18.99 13.56
N THR A 92 -11.19 -18.94 13.47
CA THR A 92 -10.40 -17.81 13.99
C THR A 92 -10.82 -16.49 13.34
N HIS A 93 -11.02 -16.47 12.03
CA HIS A 93 -11.47 -15.28 11.30
C HIS A 93 -12.90 -14.88 11.63
N LEU A 94 -13.82 -15.84 11.80
CA LEU A 94 -15.19 -15.56 12.22
C LEU A 94 -15.24 -14.98 13.63
N CYS A 95 -14.47 -15.54 14.58
CA CYS A 95 -14.34 -14.96 15.94
C CYS A 95 -13.72 -13.57 15.88
N GLY A 96 -12.69 -13.36 15.03
CA GLY A 96 -12.11 -12.05 14.78
C GLY A 96 -13.11 -11.05 14.21
N ALA A 97 -13.91 -11.45 13.22
CA ALA A 97 -14.97 -10.62 12.64
C ALA A 97 -16.05 -10.24 13.68
N ALA A 98 -16.46 -11.19 14.52
CA ALA A 98 -17.43 -10.93 15.60
C ALA A 98 -16.86 -9.96 16.65
N LEU A 99 -15.60 -10.12 17.05
CA LEU A 99 -14.92 -9.21 17.96
C LEU A 99 -14.83 -7.79 17.37
N ILE A 100 -14.46 -7.68 16.10
CA ILE A 100 -14.39 -6.41 15.37
C ILE A 100 -15.76 -5.77 15.27
N PHE A 101 -16.79 -6.53 14.94
CA PHE A 101 -18.17 -6.04 14.93
C PHE A 101 -18.55 -5.42 16.28
N LEU A 102 -18.29 -6.12 17.40
CA LEU A 102 -18.58 -5.61 18.75
C LEU A 102 -17.79 -4.32 19.07
N ILE A 103 -16.50 -4.25 18.69
CA ILE A 103 -15.69 -3.03 18.89
C ILE A 103 -16.25 -1.86 18.09
N LEU A 104 -16.62 -2.07 16.83
CA LEU A 104 -17.18 -1.01 15.99
C LEU A 104 -18.57 -0.58 16.47
N GLU A 105 -19.45 -1.51 16.86
CA GLU A 105 -20.78 -1.19 17.39
C GLU A 105 -20.75 -0.51 18.78
N THR A 106 -19.62 -0.54 19.47
CA THR A 106 -19.44 0.15 20.76
C THR A 106 -18.58 1.40 20.61
N LEU A 107 -17.26 1.22 20.49
CA LEU A 107 -16.30 2.33 20.41
C LEU A 107 -16.41 3.12 19.10
N GLY A 108 -16.76 2.45 17.99
CA GLY A 108 -16.92 3.10 16.70
C GLY A 108 -18.15 4.01 16.68
N ILE A 109 -19.30 3.55 17.17
CA ILE A 109 -20.51 4.38 17.29
C ILE A 109 -20.25 5.59 18.21
N TRP A 110 -19.61 5.35 19.37
CA TRP A 110 -19.20 6.44 20.25
C TRP A 110 -18.33 7.47 19.53
N TYR A 111 -17.32 7.03 18.76
CA TYR A 111 -16.46 7.93 17.99
C TYR A 111 -17.24 8.74 16.96
N ILE A 112 -18.13 8.11 16.18
CA ILE A 112 -18.91 8.77 15.13
C ILE A 112 -19.84 9.84 15.73
N HIS A 113 -20.43 9.57 16.90
CA HIS A 113 -21.34 10.53 17.56
C HIS A 113 -20.64 11.68 18.28
N THR A 114 -19.44 11.44 18.83
CA THR A 114 -18.84 12.40 19.77
C THR A 114 -17.60 13.09 19.23
N GLN A 115 -16.85 12.44 18.33
CA GLN A 115 -15.54 12.89 17.90
C GLN A 115 -15.48 13.24 16.41
N LEU A 116 -16.38 12.65 15.59
CA LEU A 116 -16.35 12.88 14.16
C LEU A 116 -16.89 14.28 13.82
N ASN A 117 -16.04 15.14 13.28
CA ASN A 117 -16.42 16.46 12.83
C ASN A 117 -17.04 16.36 11.43
N VAL A 118 -18.36 16.55 11.34
CA VAL A 118 -19.12 16.55 10.10
C VAL A 118 -19.95 17.82 9.96
N PRO A 119 -20.22 18.28 8.73
CA PRO A 119 -21.10 19.42 8.51
C PRO A 119 -22.51 19.22 9.12
N PRO A 120 -23.19 20.30 9.50
CA PRO A 120 -24.57 20.21 10.01
C PRO A 120 -25.48 19.45 9.04
N GLY A 121 -26.31 18.54 9.58
CA GLY A 121 -27.23 17.71 8.79
C GLY A 121 -26.63 16.43 8.17
N LYS A 122 -25.30 16.23 8.21
CA LYS A 122 -24.63 15.05 7.62
C LYS A 122 -24.33 13.92 8.62
N ALA A 123 -24.64 14.08 9.91
CA ALA A 123 -24.38 13.07 10.94
C ALA A 123 -25.08 11.73 10.65
N GLY A 124 -26.33 11.77 10.17
CA GLY A 124 -27.08 10.57 9.77
C GLY A 124 -26.47 9.86 8.55
N ASP A 125 -25.92 10.60 7.61
CA ASP A 125 -25.21 10.04 6.44
C ASP A 125 -23.88 9.38 6.87
N ALA A 126 -23.13 10.04 7.75
CA ALA A 126 -21.89 9.49 8.31
C ALA A 126 -22.13 8.19 9.08
N MET A 127 -23.19 8.13 9.91
CA MET A 127 -23.59 6.92 10.63
C MET A 127 -23.99 5.79 9.67
N PHE A 128 -24.78 6.09 8.63
CA PHE A 128 -25.16 5.10 7.62
C PHE A 128 -23.92 4.52 6.90
N VAL A 129 -22.99 5.39 6.46
CA VAL A 129 -21.73 4.97 5.85
C VAL A 129 -20.92 4.10 6.80
N PHE A 130 -20.89 4.45 8.08
CA PHE A 130 -20.19 3.69 9.11
C PHE A 130 -20.75 2.28 9.27
N GLN A 131 -22.08 2.12 9.37
CA GLN A 131 -22.73 0.82 9.49
C GLN A 131 -22.47 -0.08 8.26
N VAL A 132 -22.62 0.49 7.06
CA VAL A 132 -22.31 -0.24 5.81
C VAL A 132 -20.83 -0.65 5.77
N SER A 133 -19.92 0.25 6.16
CA SER A 133 -18.47 -0.04 6.19
C SER A 133 -18.11 -1.08 7.23
N THR A 134 -18.78 -1.12 8.39
CA THR A 134 -18.62 -2.16 9.43
C THR A 134 -18.97 -3.53 8.90
N VAL A 135 -20.10 -3.68 8.20
CA VAL A 135 -20.49 -4.95 7.56
C VAL A 135 -19.45 -5.38 6.52
N VAL A 136 -18.98 -4.44 5.68
CA VAL A 136 -17.92 -4.72 4.68
C VAL A 136 -16.63 -5.19 5.34
N ALA A 137 -16.22 -4.58 6.44
CA ALA A 137 -15.01 -4.98 7.17
C ALA A 137 -15.13 -6.41 7.72
N CYS A 138 -16.26 -6.77 8.32
CA CYS A 138 -16.52 -8.12 8.80
C CYS A 138 -16.51 -9.16 7.68
N LEU A 139 -17.12 -8.84 6.53
CA LEU A 139 -17.11 -9.71 5.35
C LEU A 139 -15.70 -9.92 4.81
N ASN A 140 -14.89 -8.86 4.71
CA ASN A 140 -13.52 -8.95 4.25
C ASN A 140 -12.70 -9.92 5.12
N ILE A 141 -12.87 -9.86 6.45
CA ILE A 141 -12.20 -10.77 7.38
C ILE A 141 -12.67 -12.21 7.18
N ALA A 142 -13.99 -12.44 7.12
CA ALA A 142 -14.56 -13.76 6.90
C ALA A 142 -14.15 -14.39 5.55
N ASN A 143 -13.81 -13.56 4.56
CA ASN A 143 -13.40 -14.00 3.22
C ASN A 143 -11.94 -14.48 3.15
N VAL A 144 -11.08 -14.06 4.10
CA VAL A 144 -9.63 -14.34 4.04
C VAL A 144 -9.30 -15.83 3.87
N PRO A 145 -9.91 -16.80 4.60
CA PRO A 145 -9.60 -18.22 4.42
C PRO A 145 -9.91 -18.74 3.02
N PHE A 146 -11.02 -18.29 2.43
CA PHE A 146 -11.42 -18.67 1.06
C PHE A 146 -10.45 -18.11 0.02
N GLN A 147 -10.08 -16.82 0.12
CA GLN A 147 -9.08 -16.20 -0.76
C GLN A 147 -7.70 -16.85 -0.59
N SER A 148 -7.33 -17.24 0.63
CA SER A 148 -6.06 -17.89 0.93
C SER A 148 -5.91 -19.24 0.21
N LEU A 149 -6.98 -20.01 -0.01
CA LEU A 149 -6.94 -21.24 -0.79
C LEU A 149 -6.45 -21.01 -2.23
N PHE A 150 -6.87 -19.90 -2.86
CA PHE A 150 -6.37 -19.56 -4.21
C PHE A 150 -4.88 -19.21 -4.21
N ASN A 151 -4.36 -18.60 -3.13
CA ASN A 151 -2.94 -18.35 -2.96
C ASN A 151 -2.16 -19.66 -2.77
N VAL A 152 -2.64 -20.54 -1.89
CA VAL A 152 -2.04 -21.84 -1.57
C VAL A 152 -1.98 -22.77 -2.80
N HIS A 153 -3.03 -22.75 -3.63
CA HIS A 153 -3.07 -23.50 -4.89
C HIS A 153 -2.46 -22.72 -6.09
N GLU A 154 -1.73 -21.64 -5.84
CA GLU A 154 -1.06 -20.81 -6.86
C GLU A 154 -1.98 -20.29 -7.98
N LYS A 155 -3.27 -20.08 -7.72
CA LYS A 155 -4.26 -19.57 -8.69
C LYS A 155 -4.18 -18.04 -8.83
N PHE A 156 -2.97 -17.49 -8.97
CA PHE A 156 -2.73 -16.04 -9.06
C PHE A 156 -3.45 -15.37 -10.24
N GLY A 157 -3.63 -16.11 -11.35
CA GLY A 157 -4.40 -15.59 -12.49
C GLY A 157 -5.87 -15.35 -12.15
N THR A 158 -6.49 -16.22 -11.36
CA THR A 158 -7.88 -16.06 -10.89
C THR A 158 -7.99 -14.87 -9.93
N ILE A 159 -7.05 -14.74 -8.99
CA ILE A 159 -7.00 -13.60 -8.07
C ILE A 159 -6.90 -12.30 -8.86
N ALA A 160 -5.98 -12.23 -9.82
CA ALA A 160 -5.80 -11.04 -10.65
C ALA A 160 -7.07 -10.70 -11.47
N LEU A 161 -7.75 -11.71 -12.01
CA LEU A 161 -9.00 -11.52 -12.75
C LEU A 161 -10.12 -10.97 -11.85
N VAL A 162 -10.28 -11.51 -10.64
CA VAL A 162 -11.29 -11.04 -9.67
C VAL A 162 -10.98 -9.59 -9.25
N ASP A 163 -9.72 -9.25 -8.99
CA ASP A 163 -9.32 -7.90 -8.60
C ASP A 163 -9.57 -6.90 -9.73
N ILE A 164 -9.26 -7.25 -10.98
CA ILE A 164 -9.55 -6.41 -12.16
C ILE A 164 -11.06 -6.27 -12.34
N ALA A 165 -11.81 -7.38 -12.29
CA ALA A 165 -13.27 -7.36 -12.42
C ALA A 165 -13.91 -6.48 -11.33
N ASN A 166 -13.49 -6.61 -10.07
CA ASN A 166 -13.96 -5.78 -8.96
C ASN A 166 -13.65 -4.28 -9.21
N THR A 167 -12.45 -3.99 -9.72
CA THR A 167 -12.05 -2.62 -10.04
C THR A 167 -12.91 -2.02 -11.16
N VAL A 168 -13.20 -2.80 -12.21
CA VAL A 168 -14.08 -2.38 -13.30
C VAL A 168 -15.53 -2.21 -12.82
N VAL A 169 -16.04 -3.15 -12.02
CA VAL A 169 -17.39 -3.04 -11.41
C VAL A 169 -17.51 -1.76 -10.58
N LYS A 170 -16.53 -1.45 -9.75
CA LYS A 170 -16.50 -0.19 -8.98
C LYS A 170 -16.53 1.04 -9.88
N LEU A 171 -15.77 1.04 -10.97
CA LEU A 171 -15.81 2.14 -11.94
C LEU A 171 -17.22 2.29 -12.56
N LEU A 172 -17.84 1.18 -13.00
CA LEU A 172 -19.18 1.20 -13.58
C LEU A 172 -20.24 1.71 -12.59
N LEU A 173 -20.14 1.29 -11.32
CA LEU A 173 -21.02 1.78 -10.25
C LEU A 173 -20.84 3.29 -10.00
N VAL A 174 -19.59 3.79 -10.04
CA VAL A 174 -19.34 5.23 -9.90
C VAL A 174 -19.81 6.01 -11.12
N LEU A 175 -19.67 5.46 -12.33
CA LEU A 175 -20.27 6.06 -13.54
C LEU A 175 -21.80 6.14 -13.41
N ALA A 176 -22.45 5.08 -12.93
CA ALA A 176 -23.88 5.08 -12.67
C ALA A 176 -24.26 6.15 -11.61
N LEU A 177 -23.45 6.30 -10.54
CA LEU A 177 -23.64 7.36 -9.56
C LEU A 177 -23.59 8.75 -10.21
N CYS A 178 -22.60 9.00 -11.07
CA CYS A 178 -22.48 10.28 -11.78
C CYS A 178 -23.63 10.57 -12.75
N LEU A 179 -24.17 9.52 -13.38
CA LEU A 179 -25.23 9.68 -14.38
C LEU A 179 -26.63 9.87 -13.75
N PHE A 180 -26.92 9.14 -12.66
CA PHE A 180 -28.27 9.06 -12.11
C PHE A 180 -28.44 9.81 -10.77
N TRP A 181 -27.35 10.05 -10.01
CA TRP A 181 -27.44 10.60 -8.64
C TRP A 181 -26.39 11.69 -8.38
N ARG A 182 -25.95 12.39 -9.42
CA ARG A 182 -25.01 13.50 -9.26
C ARG A 182 -25.64 14.60 -8.40
N GLU A 183 -24.90 15.06 -7.39
CA GLU A 183 -25.32 16.10 -6.43
C GLU A 183 -26.60 15.74 -5.64
N SER A 184 -26.98 14.46 -5.64
CA SER A 184 -28.11 14.00 -4.83
C SER A 184 -27.80 14.12 -3.33
N PRO A 185 -28.75 14.59 -2.50
CA PRO A 185 -28.57 14.56 -1.04
C PRO A 185 -28.28 13.18 -0.48
N ALA A 186 -28.75 12.11 -1.16
CA ALA A 186 -28.49 10.71 -0.80
C ALA A 186 -27.21 10.14 -1.46
N GLY A 187 -26.45 10.92 -2.24
CA GLY A 187 -25.31 10.44 -3.03
C GLY A 187 -24.28 9.69 -2.22
N LEU A 188 -23.94 10.17 -1.04
CA LEU A 188 -22.98 9.51 -0.14
C LEU A 188 -23.48 8.13 0.34
N ARG A 189 -24.76 8.00 0.70
CA ARG A 189 -25.36 6.70 1.10
C ARG A 189 -25.39 5.72 -0.06
N ILE A 190 -25.79 6.18 -1.24
CA ILE A 190 -25.83 5.36 -2.48
C ILE A 190 -24.44 4.87 -2.81
N TYR A 191 -23.43 5.74 -2.76
CA TYR A 191 -22.03 5.38 -2.99
C TYR A 191 -21.56 4.30 -2.01
N ALA A 192 -21.85 4.43 -0.70
CA ALA A 192 -21.48 3.44 0.29
C ALA A 192 -22.10 2.05 0.01
N VAL A 193 -23.39 2.02 -0.37
CA VAL A 193 -24.09 0.77 -0.75
C VAL A 193 -23.47 0.16 -2.01
N MET A 194 -23.20 0.96 -3.03
CA MET A 194 -22.58 0.49 -4.29
C MET A 194 -21.19 -0.13 -4.05
N MET A 195 -20.34 0.52 -3.24
CA MET A 195 -19.02 -0.01 -2.89
C MET A 195 -19.11 -1.29 -2.05
N SER A 196 -20.11 -1.37 -1.16
CA SER A 196 -20.44 -2.58 -0.41
C SER A 196 -20.86 -3.72 -1.33
N ALA A 197 -21.75 -3.47 -2.29
CA ALA A 197 -22.21 -4.47 -3.25
C ALA A 197 -21.04 -5.08 -4.05
N ALA A 198 -20.07 -4.27 -4.49
CA ALA A 198 -18.88 -4.76 -5.16
C ALA A 198 -18.06 -5.73 -4.27
N THR A 199 -17.97 -5.46 -2.97
CA THR A 199 -17.31 -6.35 -2.01
C THR A 199 -18.07 -7.65 -1.81
N TRP A 200 -19.40 -7.59 -1.73
CA TRP A 200 -20.26 -8.78 -1.65
C TRP A 200 -20.09 -9.70 -2.87
N VAL A 201 -20.00 -9.14 -4.08
CA VAL A 201 -19.74 -9.92 -5.30
C VAL A 201 -18.43 -10.69 -5.20
N SER A 202 -17.36 -10.02 -4.74
CA SER A 202 -16.07 -10.70 -4.54
C SER A 202 -16.12 -11.77 -3.48
N PHE A 203 -16.81 -11.53 -2.36
CA PHE A 203 -17.03 -12.52 -1.30
C PHE A 203 -17.75 -13.76 -1.83
N LEU A 204 -18.88 -13.56 -2.51
CA LEU A 204 -19.66 -14.66 -3.10
C LEU A 204 -18.83 -15.45 -4.13
N PHE A 205 -18.04 -14.76 -4.95
CA PHE A 205 -17.18 -15.43 -5.91
C PHE A 205 -16.19 -16.39 -5.23
N TYR A 206 -15.40 -15.90 -4.26
CA TYR A 206 -14.41 -16.74 -3.57
C TYR A 206 -15.07 -17.89 -2.81
N HIS A 207 -16.20 -17.63 -2.18
CA HIS A 207 -16.95 -18.64 -1.45
C HIS A 207 -17.50 -19.75 -2.36
N LEU A 208 -18.20 -19.39 -3.46
CA LEU A 208 -18.77 -20.34 -4.41
C LEU A 208 -17.68 -21.08 -5.20
N ALA A 209 -16.65 -20.37 -5.64
CA ALA A 209 -15.55 -21.00 -6.37
C ALA A 209 -14.75 -21.96 -5.49
N SER A 210 -14.50 -21.63 -4.21
CA SER A 210 -13.85 -22.55 -3.27
C SER A 210 -14.67 -23.82 -3.05
N ARG A 211 -15.99 -23.70 -2.91
CA ARG A 211 -16.89 -24.86 -2.79
C ARG A 211 -16.90 -25.74 -4.04
N LYS A 212 -16.74 -25.11 -5.22
CA LYS A 212 -16.69 -25.85 -6.49
C LYS A 212 -15.35 -26.55 -6.71
N TYR A 213 -14.23 -25.89 -6.41
CA TYR A 213 -12.90 -26.43 -6.71
C TYR A 213 -12.33 -27.31 -5.60
N TRP A 214 -12.69 -27.06 -4.35
CA TRP A 214 -12.15 -27.77 -3.17
C TRP A 214 -13.25 -28.09 -2.15
N PRO A 215 -14.32 -28.85 -2.53
CA PRO A 215 -15.48 -29.10 -1.67
C PRO A 215 -15.09 -29.77 -0.35
N ASP A 216 -14.16 -30.73 -0.40
CA ASP A 216 -13.70 -31.45 0.79
C ASP A 216 -12.89 -30.53 1.74
N THR A 217 -12.09 -29.58 1.19
CA THR A 217 -11.30 -28.66 1.99
C THR A 217 -12.17 -27.64 2.73
N VAL A 218 -13.24 -27.14 2.09
CA VAL A 218 -14.09 -26.09 2.67
C VAL A 218 -15.29 -26.63 3.43
N ARG A 219 -15.44 -27.98 3.52
CA ARG A 219 -16.48 -28.58 4.32
C ARG A 219 -16.30 -28.19 5.78
N TRP A 220 -17.30 -27.49 6.31
CA TRP A 220 -17.21 -26.96 7.65
C TRP A 220 -17.42 -28.04 8.71
N HIS A 221 -16.53 -28.10 9.69
CA HIS A 221 -16.70 -28.84 10.93
C HIS A 221 -15.93 -28.16 12.07
N PRO A 222 -16.47 -28.16 13.30
CA PRO A 222 -15.77 -27.56 14.44
C PRO A 222 -14.56 -28.41 14.84
N VAL A 223 -13.37 -27.79 14.85
CA VAL A 223 -12.15 -28.43 15.30
C VAL A 223 -12.05 -28.30 16.83
N LYS A 224 -12.01 -29.44 17.52
CA LYS A 224 -11.86 -29.49 18.98
C LYS A 224 -10.37 -29.39 19.37
N GLY A 225 -10.08 -28.71 20.50
CA GLY A 225 -8.73 -28.56 21.04
C GLY A 225 -8.11 -27.18 20.75
N GLY A 226 -7.55 -26.55 21.78
CA GLY A 226 -7.02 -25.18 21.70
C GLY A 226 -5.61 -25.05 21.12
N SER A 227 -4.84 -26.15 20.95
CA SER A 227 -3.44 -26.12 20.56
C SER A 227 -3.22 -25.52 19.17
N ALA A 228 -4.02 -25.95 18.16
CA ALA A 228 -3.92 -25.42 16.79
C ALA A 228 -4.30 -23.93 16.72
N TYR A 229 -5.35 -23.52 17.43
CA TYR A 229 -5.73 -22.11 17.53
C TYR A 229 -4.65 -21.26 18.19
N ARG A 230 -4.05 -21.75 19.29
CA ARG A 230 -2.98 -21.07 20.02
C ARG A 230 -1.74 -20.90 19.12
N GLU A 231 -1.40 -21.89 18.34
CA GLU A 231 -0.27 -21.83 17.40
C GLU A 231 -0.49 -20.76 16.32
N VAL A 232 -1.67 -20.72 15.69
CA VAL A 232 -2.05 -19.70 14.70
C VAL A 232 -2.00 -18.29 15.31
N LEU A 233 -2.55 -18.09 16.51
CA LEU A 233 -2.60 -16.79 17.18
C LEU A 233 -1.24 -16.33 17.69
N SER A 234 -0.41 -17.22 18.27
CA SER A 234 0.88 -16.87 18.88
C SER A 234 1.91 -16.45 17.84
N PHE A 235 1.87 -17.03 16.64
CA PHE A 235 2.80 -16.71 15.55
C PHE A 235 2.68 -15.26 15.07
N SER A 236 1.51 -14.67 15.21
CA SER A 236 1.20 -13.34 14.63
C SER A 236 1.68 -12.14 15.45
N GLY A 237 2.13 -12.31 16.70
CA GLY A 237 2.27 -11.23 17.68
C GLY A 237 3.14 -10.03 17.25
N TYR A 238 4.42 -10.24 16.88
CA TYR A 238 5.30 -9.12 16.51
C TYR A 238 4.94 -8.48 15.17
N ASN A 239 4.45 -9.28 14.22
CA ASN A 239 3.96 -8.75 12.94
C ASN A 239 2.68 -7.95 13.15
N LEU A 240 1.81 -8.38 14.07
CA LEU A 240 0.61 -7.66 14.47
C LEU A 240 0.95 -6.27 15.02
N LEU A 241 1.91 -6.18 15.96
CA LEU A 241 2.34 -4.90 16.53
C LEU A 241 2.82 -3.92 15.45
N PHE A 242 3.67 -4.37 14.52
CA PHE A 242 4.17 -3.53 13.44
C PHE A 242 3.05 -3.11 12.47
N SER A 243 2.21 -4.04 12.04
CA SER A 243 1.09 -3.73 11.14
C SER A 243 0.09 -2.79 11.81
N SER A 244 -0.16 -2.99 13.11
CA SER A 244 -1.00 -2.11 13.91
C SER A 244 -0.47 -0.69 13.95
N SER A 245 0.82 -0.52 14.19
CA SER A 245 1.44 0.81 14.26
C SER A 245 1.41 1.53 12.91
N MET A 246 1.60 0.80 11.81
CA MET A 246 1.50 1.36 10.44
C MET A 246 0.08 1.85 10.13
N ILE A 247 -0.92 1.04 10.45
CA ILE A 247 -2.33 1.39 10.22
C ILE A 247 -2.75 2.51 11.18
N ALA A 248 -2.38 2.43 12.46
CA ALA A 248 -2.66 3.49 13.42
C ALA A 248 -2.04 4.83 12.97
N ARG A 249 -0.78 4.82 12.50
CA ARG A 249 -0.12 6.01 11.96
C ARG A 249 -0.93 6.66 10.84
N THR A 250 -1.41 5.89 9.87
CA THR A 250 -2.10 6.44 8.69
C THR A 250 -3.57 6.77 8.98
N GLN A 251 -4.33 5.85 9.56
CA GLN A 251 -5.75 6.03 9.82
C GLN A 251 -6.01 6.92 11.03
N GLY A 252 -5.21 6.78 12.09
CA GLY A 252 -5.24 7.67 13.24
C GLY A 252 -4.95 9.12 12.87
N SER A 253 -4.03 9.35 11.92
CA SER A 253 -3.75 10.69 11.40
C SER A 253 -4.94 11.28 10.64
N ASN A 254 -5.65 10.47 9.85
CA ASN A 254 -6.87 10.91 9.18
C ASN A 254 -7.96 11.30 10.20
N MET A 255 -8.09 10.54 11.28
CA MET A 255 -9.00 10.86 12.39
C MET A 255 -8.60 12.17 13.10
N LEU A 256 -7.31 12.37 13.36
CA LEU A 256 -6.80 13.63 13.94
C LEU A 256 -7.04 14.82 13.02
N ILE A 257 -6.80 14.69 11.73
CA ILE A 257 -7.09 15.76 10.75
C ILE A 257 -8.59 16.10 10.79
N ASN A 258 -9.47 15.10 10.86
CA ASN A 258 -10.90 15.35 10.98
C ASN A 258 -11.26 16.07 12.29
N ALA A 259 -10.66 15.69 13.40
CA ALA A 259 -10.96 16.24 14.71
C ALA A 259 -10.58 17.74 14.84
N PHE A 260 -9.48 18.16 14.19
CA PHE A 260 -8.96 19.54 14.29
C PHE A 260 -9.32 20.42 13.09
N PHE A 261 -9.61 19.83 11.96
CA PHE A 261 -9.89 20.54 10.70
C PHE A 261 -11.25 20.13 10.12
N SER A 262 -11.45 20.34 8.83
CA SER A 262 -12.70 20.03 8.14
C SER A 262 -12.62 18.71 7.34
N THR A 263 -13.80 18.19 6.99
CA THR A 263 -13.91 17.05 6.05
C THR A 263 -13.29 17.34 4.69
N THR A 264 -13.27 18.60 4.26
CA THR A 264 -12.59 19.02 3.01
C THR A 264 -11.08 18.81 3.10
N VAL A 265 -10.48 19.09 4.27
CA VAL A 265 -9.05 18.82 4.52
C VAL A 265 -8.77 17.30 4.58
N ASN A 266 -9.71 16.51 5.11
CA ASN A 266 -9.64 15.04 5.02
C ASN A 266 -9.64 14.55 3.57
N ALA A 267 -10.43 15.15 2.70
CA ALA A 267 -10.40 14.82 1.27
C ALA A 267 -9.04 15.13 0.65
N ALA A 268 -8.43 16.28 0.99
CA ALA A 268 -7.08 16.62 0.56
C ALA A 268 -6.04 15.56 0.99
N TYR A 269 -6.09 15.14 2.26
CA TYR A 269 -5.23 14.06 2.78
C TYR A 269 -5.48 12.72 2.08
N PHE A 270 -6.74 12.38 1.80
CA PHE A 270 -7.11 11.17 1.06
C PHE A 270 -6.47 11.14 -0.33
N TYR A 271 -6.56 12.23 -1.12
CA TYR A 271 -5.97 12.29 -2.46
C TYR A 271 -4.44 12.31 -2.41
N ALA A 272 -3.84 13.02 -1.44
CA ALA A 272 -2.39 13.00 -1.22
C ALA A 272 -1.87 11.59 -0.89
N SER A 273 -2.55 10.88 0.01
CA SER A 273 -2.24 9.50 0.38
C SER A 273 -2.44 8.53 -0.79
N THR A 274 -3.47 8.73 -1.61
CA THR A 274 -3.74 7.93 -2.80
C THR A 274 -2.61 8.05 -3.81
N LEU A 275 -2.15 9.28 -4.09
CA LEU A 275 -1.00 9.53 -4.96
C LEU A 275 0.27 8.84 -4.43
N GLN A 276 0.55 9.01 -3.13
CA GLN A 276 1.67 8.36 -2.45
C GLN A 276 1.62 6.83 -2.62
N ASN A 277 0.46 6.22 -2.39
CA ASN A 277 0.27 4.78 -2.48
C ASN A 277 0.50 4.27 -3.91
N TYR A 278 0.07 4.98 -4.94
CA TYR A 278 0.33 4.59 -6.32
C TYR A 278 1.82 4.57 -6.66
N VAL A 279 2.56 5.60 -6.23
CA VAL A 279 4.01 5.66 -6.42
C VAL A 279 4.72 4.54 -5.63
N MET A 280 4.32 4.33 -4.38
CA MET A 280 4.91 3.29 -3.52
C MET A 280 4.62 1.88 -4.00
N ASN A 281 3.42 1.60 -4.51
CA ASN A 281 3.07 0.28 -5.08
C ASN A 281 3.97 -0.10 -6.25
N PHE A 282 4.36 0.87 -7.08
CA PHE A 282 5.29 0.61 -8.19
C PHE A 282 6.66 0.14 -7.69
N VAL A 283 7.18 0.76 -6.63
CA VAL A 283 8.50 0.44 -6.05
C VAL A 283 8.45 -0.84 -5.21
N SER A 284 7.41 -1.01 -4.39
CA SER A 284 7.29 -2.13 -3.46
C SER A 284 7.15 -3.49 -4.16
N ASN A 285 6.55 -3.52 -5.35
CA ASN A 285 6.50 -4.75 -6.16
C ASN A 285 7.90 -5.23 -6.58
N PHE A 286 8.82 -4.29 -6.90
CA PHE A 286 10.20 -4.63 -7.21
C PHE A 286 10.95 -5.11 -5.96
N ASP A 287 10.77 -4.43 -4.82
CA ASP A 287 11.36 -4.83 -3.53
C ASP A 287 10.92 -6.25 -3.13
N ALA A 288 9.62 -6.54 -3.18
CA ALA A 288 9.06 -7.84 -2.83
C ALA A 288 9.59 -8.98 -3.72
N ALA A 289 9.85 -8.73 -5.00
CA ALA A 289 10.41 -9.73 -5.92
C ALA A 289 11.83 -10.18 -5.51
N SER A 290 12.55 -9.40 -4.72
CA SER A 290 13.90 -9.74 -4.24
C SER A 290 13.92 -10.61 -2.98
N ALA A 291 12.82 -10.67 -2.23
CA ALA A 291 12.72 -11.34 -0.94
C ALA A 291 13.14 -12.82 -0.95
N PRO A 292 12.72 -13.67 -1.94
CA PRO A 292 13.12 -15.07 -1.96
C PRO A 292 14.64 -15.26 -2.12
N GLN A 293 15.27 -14.50 -3.00
CA GLN A 293 16.72 -14.59 -3.24
C GLN A 293 17.52 -14.14 -2.01
N LEU A 294 17.10 -13.06 -1.35
CA LEU A 294 17.68 -12.59 -0.09
C LEU A 294 17.58 -13.66 1.01
N THR A 295 16.41 -14.23 1.20
CA THR A 295 16.18 -15.28 2.21
C THR A 295 17.01 -16.52 1.93
N GLN A 296 17.14 -16.95 0.66
CA GLN A 296 17.97 -18.09 0.27
C GLN A 296 19.46 -17.83 0.53
N SER A 297 19.99 -16.64 0.18
CA SER A 297 21.41 -16.29 0.41
C SER A 297 21.75 -16.30 1.89
N ILE A 298 20.92 -15.67 2.73
CA ILE A 298 21.12 -15.65 4.19
C ILE A 298 20.94 -17.05 4.81
N GLY A 299 19.94 -17.82 4.34
CA GLY A 299 19.69 -19.20 4.78
C GLY A 299 20.83 -20.15 4.43
N ALA A 300 21.56 -19.91 3.34
CA ALA A 300 22.76 -20.64 2.95
C ALA A 300 24.03 -20.21 3.74
N GLY A 301 23.93 -19.22 4.65
CA GLY A 301 25.05 -18.67 5.39
C GLY A 301 25.91 -17.65 4.63
N ASP A 302 25.53 -17.30 3.38
CA ASP A 302 26.23 -16.30 2.57
C ASP A 302 25.66 -14.88 2.84
N ASN A 303 25.99 -14.36 4.03
CA ASN A 303 25.56 -13.02 4.46
C ASN A 303 26.09 -11.94 3.50
N GLY A 304 27.31 -12.07 2.97
CA GLY A 304 27.90 -11.10 2.07
C GLY A 304 27.12 -10.95 0.75
N GLN A 305 26.66 -12.06 0.18
CA GLN A 305 25.80 -12.06 -1.02
C GLN A 305 24.43 -11.46 -0.71
N GLY A 306 23.83 -11.80 0.44
CA GLY A 306 22.55 -11.24 0.89
C GLY A 306 22.62 -9.72 1.06
N GLU A 307 23.65 -9.21 1.75
CA GLU A 307 23.89 -7.78 1.95
C GLU A 307 24.16 -7.03 0.62
N LEU A 308 24.93 -7.63 -0.28
CA LEU A 308 25.19 -7.07 -1.61
C LEU A 308 23.88 -6.98 -2.42
N LEU A 309 23.03 -8.01 -2.36
CA LEU A 309 21.73 -8.01 -3.03
C LEU A 309 20.81 -6.94 -2.43
N ALA A 310 20.69 -6.85 -1.11
CA ALA A 310 19.90 -5.81 -0.42
C ALA A 310 20.33 -4.40 -0.82
N ARG A 311 21.67 -4.14 -0.89
CA ARG A 311 22.23 -2.87 -1.34
C ARG A 311 21.85 -2.54 -2.80
N ARG A 312 21.88 -3.53 -3.70
CA ARG A 312 21.49 -3.35 -5.11
C ARG A 312 19.99 -3.06 -5.23
N VAL A 313 19.16 -3.82 -4.52
CA VAL A 313 17.70 -3.64 -4.50
C VAL A 313 17.35 -2.25 -3.99
N CYS A 314 17.94 -1.81 -2.87
CA CYS A 314 17.73 -0.48 -2.33
C CYS A 314 18.05 0.61 -3.36
N ARG A 315 19.20 0.53 -4.01
CA ARG A 315 19.58 1.49 -5.06
C ARG A 315 18.61 1.49 -6.23
N VAL A 316 18.21 0.33 -6.74
CA VAL A 316 17.30 0.23 -7.88
C VAL A 316 15.91 0.77 -7.51
N CYS A 317 15.38 0.45 -6.32
CA CYS A 317 14.12 1.01 -5.82
C CYS A 317 14.17 2.54 -5.75
N LEU A 318 15.27 3.11 -5.24
CA LEU A 318 15.47 4.56 -5.23
C LEU A 318 15.49 5.15 -6.63
N LEU A 319 16.21 4.54 -7.58
CA LEU A 319 16.26 5.01 -8.95
C LEU A 319 14.90 4.95 -9.64
N LEU A 320 14.14 3.87 -9.44
CA LEU A 320 12.77 3.72 -9.94
C LEU A 320 11.83 4.78 -9.32
N PHE A 321 11.98 5.04 -8.02
CA PHE A 321 11.21 6.08 -7.34
C PHE A 321 11.51 7.46 -7.92
N LEU A 322 12.78 7.82 -8.12
CA LEU A 322 13.19 9.13 -8.65
C LEU A 322 12.64 9.39 -10.05
N LEU A 323 12.51 8.34 -10.90
CA LEU A 323 11.90 8.43 -12.24
C LEU A 323 10.43 8.88 -12.19
N LEU A 324 9.71 8.56 -11.12
CA LEU A 324 8.34 9.00 -10.92
C LEU A 324 8.26 10.30 -10.12
N PHE A 325 9.11 10.43 -9.10
CA PHE A 325 9.09 11.54 -8.15
C PHE A 325 9.32 12.90 -8.83
N PHE A 326 10.39 13.03 -9.63
CA PHE A 326 10.75 14.34 -10.18
C PHE A 326 9.77 14.88 -11.22
N PRO A 327 9.27 14.09 -12.18
CA PRO A 327 8.21 14.55 -13.09
C PRO A 327 6.91 14.90 -12.35
N LEU A 328 6.51 14.08 -11.37
CA LEU A 328 5.35 14.38 -10.52
C LEU A 328 5.55 15.64 -9.71
N TRP A 329 6.74 15.84 -9.14
CA TRP A 329 7.06 17.01 -8.31
C TRP A 329 7.09 18.33 -9.11
N SER A 330 7.62 18.30 -10.34
CA SER A 330 7.71 19.48 -11.20
C SER A 330 6.35 19.99 -11.64
N GLU A 331 5.44 19.08 -11.98
CA GLU A 331 4.14 19.38 -12.58
C GLU A 331 2.95 19.01 -11.65
N LEU A 332 3.20 18.94 -10.34
CA LEU A 332 2.21 18.42 -9.39
C LEU A 332 0.89 19.21 -9.41
N ASP A 333 0.96 20.53 -9.43
CA ASP A 333 -0.22 21.40 -9.48
C ASP A 333 -1.06 21.12 -10.73
N PHE A 334 -0.42 21.07 -11.90
CA PHE A 334 -1.07 20.78 -13.16
C PHE A 334 -1.68 19.36 -13.17
N LEU A 335 -0.91 18.37 -12.74
CA LEU A 335 -1.36 16.97 -12.75
C LEU A 335 -2.52 16.72 -11.78
N LEU A 336 -2.51 17.34 -10.60
CA LEU A 336 -3.63 17.25 -9.66
C LEU A 336 -4.89 17.93 -10.21
N ARG A 337 -4.77 19.09 -10.87
CA ARG A 337 -5.88 19.74 -11.55
C ARG A 337 -6.38 18.92 -12.74
N LEU A 338 -5.49 18.31 -13.52
CA LEU A 338 -5.86 17.41 -14.61
C LEU A 338 -6.58 16.19 -14.10
N TRP A 339 -6.10 15.60 -12.99
CA TRP A 339 -6.69 14.41 -12.37
C TRP A 339 -8.05 14.71 -11.71
N LEU A 340 -8.09 15.69 -10.80
CA LEU A 340 -9.26 15.95 -9.94
C LEU A 340 -10.21 17.01 -10.51
N GLY A 341 -9.77 17.81 -11.48
CA GLY A 341 -10.56 18.86 -12.11
C GLY A 341 -10.63 20.13 -11.25
N ALA A 342 -11.67 20.95 -11.50
CA ALA A 342 -11.83 22.24 -10.82
C ALA A 342 -12.22 22.12 -9.33
N GLY A 343 -12.75 20.97 -8.91
CA GLY A 343 -13.20 20.71 -7.53
C GLY A 343 -12.11 20.21 -6.58
N ILE A 344 -10.83 20.43 -6.92
CA ILE A 344 -9.71 20.01 -6.07
C ILE A 344 -9.84 20.60 -4.66
N PRO A 345 -9.80 19.78 -3.58
CA PRO A 345 -9.85 20.29 -2.22
C PRO A 345 -8.67 21.20 -1.92
N PRO A 346 -8.86 22.27 -1.12
CA PRO A 346 -7.77 23.09 -0.60
C PRO A 346 -6.68 22.21 0.06
N ASP A 347 -5.44 22.68 0.07
CA ASP A 347 -4.27 21.99 0.65
C ASP A 347 -3.86 20.68 -0.02
N THR A 348 -4.60 20.15 -1.02
CA THR A 348 -4.25 18.88 -1.70
C THR A 348 -2.83 18.92 -2.27
N VAL A 349 -2.41 20.04 -2.87
CA VAL A 349 -1.07 20.19 -3.46
C VAL A 349 0.01 20.12 -2.39
N VAL A 350 -0.15 20.88 -1.29
CA VAL A 350 0.83 20.92 -0.20
C VAL A 350 0.91 19.55 0.49
N MET A 351 -0.23 18.94 0.78
CA MET A 351 -0.28 17.59 1.35
C MET A 351 0.34 16.54 0.43
N SER A 352 0.10 16.63 -0.88
CA SER A 352 0.71 15.72 -1.86
C SER A 352 2.23 15.87 -1.94
N ARG A 353 2.76 17.09 -1.85
CA ARG A 353 4.21 17.34 -1.76
C ARG A 353 4.81 16.66 -0.53
N TRP A 354 4.22 16.86 0.64
CA TRP A 354 4.69 16.21 1.87
C TRP A 354 4.54 14.69 1.83
N SER A 355 3.44 14.18 1.27
CA SER A 355 3.25 12.73 1.09
C SER A 355 4.30 12.11 0.14
N LEU A 356 4.69 12.80 -0.93
CA LEU A 356 5.79 12.37 -1.80
C LEU A 356 7.15 12.40 -1.09
N LEU A 357 7.39 13.37 -0.17
CA LEU A 357 8.59 13.37 0.68
C LEU A 357 8.59 12.22 1.69
N VAL A 358 7.44 11.89 2.30
CA VAL A 358 7.30 10.68 3.12
C VAL A 358 7.67 9.44 2.30
N ALA A 359 7.14 9.30 1.08
CA ALA A 359 7.50 8.20 0.18
C ALA A 359 9.00 8.17 -0.14
N ALA A 360 9.63 9.32 -0.40
CA ALA A 360 11.07 9.42 -0.68
C ALA A 360 11.93 8.86 0.46
N VAL A 361 11.58 9.17 1.71
CA VAL A 361 12.29 8.63 2.88
C VAL A 361 11.97 7.15 3.07
N SER A 362 10.70 6.75 2.92
CA SER A 362 10.26 5.36 3.09
C SER A 362 10.96 4.41 2.11
N VAL A 363 11.15 4.80 0.84
CA VAL A 363 11.86 3.99 -0.18
C VAL A 363 13.31 3.68 0.20
N THR A 364 13.95 4.50 1.05
CA THR A 364 15.31 4.19 1.54
C THR A 364 15.38 2.88 2.34
N SER A 365 14.22 2.31 2.75
CA SER A 365 14.14 1.03 3.46
C SER A 365 14.10 -0.19 2.53
N ALA A 366 13.87 0.01 1.24
CA ALA A 366 13.80 -1.10 0.29
C ALA A 366 15.09 -1.95 0.35
N GLY A 367 14.95 -3.24 0.22
CA GLY A 367 16.04 -4.20 0.39
C GLY A 367 16.50 -4.41 1.84
N LEU A 368 16.59 -3.35 2.66
CA LEU A 368 16.93 -3.47 4.10
C LEU A 368 15.83 -4.19 4.88
N PHE A 369 14.57 -3.87 4.62
CA PHE A 369 13.44 -4.54 5.24
C PHE A 369 13.45 -6.05 4.95
N GLN A 370 13.71 -6.43 3.71
CA GLN A 370 13.81 -7.83 3.31
C GLN A 370 15.03 -8.52 3.96
N LEU A 371 16.17 -7.82 4.05
CA LEU A 371 17.38 -8.33 4.70
C LEU A 371 17.16 -8.58 6.21
N ILE A 372 16.54 -7.62 6.91
CA ILE A 372 16.21 -7.76 8.33
C ILE A 372 15.28 -8.96 8.57
N ASN A 373 14.27 -9.13 7.72
CA ASN A 373 13.39 -10.29 7.81
C ASN A 373 14.12 -11.60 7.54
N ALA A 374 15.06 -11.63 6.59
CA ALA A 374 15.88 -12.80 6.29
C ALA A 374 16.82 -13.20 7.44
N TYR A 375 17.40 -12.23 8.15
CA TYR A 375 18.19 -12.48 9.36
C TYR A 375 17.39 -13.10 10.52
N GLY A 376 16.08 -12.94 10.55
CA GLY A 376 15.17 -13.55 11.52
C GLY A 376 15.12 -12.91 12.91
N ARG A 377 16.09 -12.07 13.28
CA ARG A 377 16.10 -11.35 14.58
C ARG A 377 15.30 -10.05 14.49
N ILE A 378 13.99 -10.16 14.17
CA ILE A 378 13.14 -9.01 13.83
C ILE A 378 12.62 -8.21 15.03
N LYS A 379 12.69 -8.75 16.27
CA LYS A 379 12.05 -8.19 17.47
C LYS A 379 12.34 -6.70 17.64
N TRP A 380 13.62 -6.35 17.79
CA TRP A 380 14.01 -4.98 18.08
C TRP A 380 13.69 -4.00 16.95
N PHE A 381 13.85 -4.43 15.69
CA PHE A 381 13.49 -3.63 14.52
C PHE A 381 11.99 -3.36 14.44
N LYS A 382 11.15 -4.35 14.78
CA LYS A 382 9.69 -4.18 14.79
C LYS A 382 9.23 -3.30 15.94
N VAL A 383 9.79 -3.49 17.14
CA VAL A 383 9.42 -2.70 18.33
C VAL A 383 9.79 -1.23 18.13
N GLU A 384 11.03 -0.94 17.68
CA GLU A 384 11.47 0.45 17.49
C GLU A 384 10.65 1.17 16.40
N SER A 385 10.45 0.52 15.23
CA SER A 385 9.64 1.08 14.16
C SER A 385 8.19 1.33 14.63
N SER A 386 7.60 0.37 15.36
CA SER A 386 6.24 0.51 15.89
C SER A 386 6.13 1.67 16.87
N THR A 387 7.12 1.84 17.74
CA THR A 387 7.15 2.95 18.71
C THR A 387 7.23 4.29 18.00
N LEU A 388 8.13 4.45 17.02
CA LEU A 388 8.27 5.69 16.26
C LEU A 388 7.00 6.04 15.48
N PHE A 389 6.36 5.04 14.88
CA PHE A 389 5.13 5.27 14.10
C PHE A 389 3.95 5.64 14.98
N LEU A 390 3.81 5.03 16.16
CA LEU A 390 2.78 5.40 17.13
C LEU A 390 3.01 6.79 17.70
N LEU A 391 4.26 7.21 17.93
CA LEU A 391 4.60 8.54 18.42
C LEU A 391 4.21 9.66 17.45
N CYS A 392 4.01 9.37 16.16
CA CYS A 392 3.50 10.36 15.21
C CYS A 392 2.11 10.91 15.60
N LEU A 393 1.26 10.10 16.25
CA LEU A 393 -0.09 10.53 16.63
C LEU A 393 -0.07 11.57 17.77
N PRO A 394 0.56 11.33 18.93
CA PRO A 394 0.64 12.35 19.97
C PRO A 394 1.45 13.57 19.52
N ALA A 395 2.50 13.41 18.69
CA ALA A 395 3.22 14.55 18.13
C ALA A 395 2.32 15.40 17.23
N GLY A 396 1.55 14.77 16.32
CA GLY A 396 0.57 15.45 15.47
C GLY A 396 -0.53 16.14 16.27
N TYR A 397 -1.04 15.50 17.33
CA TYR A 397 -2.03 16.10 18.24
C TYR A 397 -1.49 17.37 18.90
N LEU A 398 -0.25 17.35 19.43
CA LEU A 398 0.37 18.53 20.05
C LEU A 398 0.55 19.67 19.05
N LEU A 399 1.05 19.37 17.84
CA LEU A 399 1.19 20.38 16.79
C LEU A 399 -0.16 21.01 16.42
N TYR A 400 -1.22 20.22 16.29
CA TYR A 400 -2.54 20.75 15.95
C TYR A 400 -3.15 21.58 17.07
N ARG A 401 -2.94 21.16 18.33
CA ARG A 401 -3.31 21.95 19.50
C ARG A 401 -2.64 23.31 19.54
N ASP A 402 -1.37 23.39 19.10
CA ASP A 402 -0.59 24.61 19.04
C ASP A 402 -0.84 25.44 17.75
N GLY A 403 -1.86 25.05 16.95
CA GLY A 403 -2.29 25.81 15.75
C GLY A 403 -1.49 25.57 14.49
N PHE A 404 -0.66 24.52 14.42
CA PHE A 404 0.07 24.18 13.19
C PHE A 404 -0.86 23.65 12.10
N PRO A 405 -0.52 23.85 10.80
CA PRO A 405 -1.37 23.44 9.68
C PRO A 405 -1.48 21.92 9.54
N ALA A 406 -2.53 21.47 8.85
CA ALA A 406 -2.89 20.05 8.72
C ALA A 406 -1.77 19.14 8.13
N TYR A 407 -0.91 19.67 7.28
CA TYR A 407 0.22 18.90 6.72
C TYR A 407 1.35 18.61 7.73
N SER A 408 1.33 19.21 8.93
CA SER A 408 2.38 19.02 9.95
C SER A 408 2.54 17.57 10.39
N ILE A 409 1.48 16.77 10.36
CA ILE A 409 1.56 15.34 10.68
C ILE A 409 2.41 14.57 9.65
N LEU A 410 2.41 14.99 8.39
CA LEU A 410 3.27 14.41 7.36
C LEU A 410 4.75 14.75 7.60
N ILE A 411 5.04 15.91 8.20
CA ILE A 411 6.39 16.26 8.67
C ILE A 411 6.81 15.30 9.78
N CYS A 412 5.91 15.00 10.73
CA CYS A 412 6.18 13.98 11.76
C CYS A 412 6.51 12.61 11.13
N PHE A 413 5.84 12.24 10.03
CA PHE A 413 6.12 11.00 9.32
C PHE A 413 7.53 11.00 8.71
N VAL A 414 7.92 12.10 8.05
CA VAL A 414 9.28 12.24 7.50
C VAL A 414 10.34 12.09 8.59
N VAL A 415 10.15 12.79 9.72
CA VAL A 415 11.08 12.73 10.86
C VAL A 415 11.14 11.31 11.44
N ALA A 416 9.98 10.68 11.66
CA ALA A 416 9.91 9.30 12.19
C ALA A 416 10.59 8.29 11.25
N ASP A 417 10.39 8.40 9.93
CA ASP A 417 11.02 7.51 8.95
C ASP A 417 12.54 7.72 8.87
N ILE A 418 13.03 8.95 9.04
CA ILE A 418 14.48 9.25 9.13
C ILE A 418 15.06 8.64 10.41
N LEU A 419 14.44 8.87 11.56
CA LEU A 419 14.88 8.29 12.84
C LEU A 419 14.87 6.77 12.79
N ASN A 420 13.80 6.17 12.26
CA ASN A 420 13.69 4.74 12.04
C ASN A 420 14.90 4.21 11.22
N ARG A 421 15.29 4.92 10.15
CA ARG A 421 16.44 4.52 9.33
C ARG A 421 17.75 4.56 10.10
N ILE A 422 17.97 5.62 10.87
CA ILE A 422 19.17 5.79 11.68
C ILE A 422 19.26 4.65 12.73
N ILE A 423 18.17 4.40 13.45
CA ILE A 423 18.14 3.36 14.49
C ILE A 423 18.31 1.96 13.88
N GLN A 424 17.68 1.68 12.74
CA GLN A 424 17.87 0.41 12.02
C GLN A 424 19.34 0.18 11.62
N PHE A 425 20.06 1.20 11.17
CA PHE A 425 21.49 1.06 10.89
C PHE A 425 22.32 0.83 12.16
N ILE A 426 21.99 1.49 13.27
CA ILE A 426 22.64 1.23 14.57
C ILE A 426 22.41 -0.22 15.00
N LEU A 427 21.16 -0.71 14.92
CA LEU A 427 20.81 -2.08 15.28
C LEU A 427 21.47 -3.12 14.36
N LEU A 428 21.51 -2.89 13.05
CA LEU A 428 22.20 -3.76 12.10
C LEU A 428 23.69 -3.86 12.42
N ARG A 429 24.35 -2.74 12.70
CA ARG A 429 25.76 -2.72 13.11
C ARG A 429 26.00 -3.47 14.42
N ALA A 430 25.14 -3.25 15.42
CA ALA A 430 25.27 -3.85 16.75
C ALA A 430 24.99 -5.37 16.75
N LEU A 431 23.95 -5.82 16.02
CA LEU A 431 23.49 -7.21 16.06
C LEU A 431 24.17 -8.13 15.03
N PHE A 432 24.56 -7.58 13.88
CA PHE A 432 25.05 -8.36 12.73
C PHE A 432 26.44 -7.92 12.23
N ARG A 433 27.09 -6.95 12.89
CA ARG A 433 28.37 -6.36 12.45
C ARG A 433 28.30 -5.80 11.02
N PHE A 434 27.11 -5.33 10.61
CA PHE A 434 26.83 -4.83 9.28
C PHE A 434 27.66 -3.57 8.96
N ASP A 435 28.30 -3.53 7.78
CA ASP A 435 29.04 -2.36 7.33
C ASP A 435 28.09 -1.30 6.74
N VAL A 436 27.64 -0.40 7.62
CA VAL A 436 26.74 0.71 7.25
C VAL A 436 27.39 1.64 6.23
N GLY A 437 28.71 1.92 6.36
CA GLY A 437 29.43 2.82 5.46
C GLY A 437 29.47 2.30 4.03
N TRP A 438 29.78 1.01 3.90
CA TRP A 438 29.79 0.32 2.61
C TRP A 438 28.39 0.28 1.98
N PHE A 439 27.36 0.01 2.77
CA PHE A 439 25.98 -0.01 2.28
C PHE A 439 25.52 1.38 1.82
N VAL A 440 25.69 2.41 2.64
CA VAL A 440 25.29 3.80 2.34
C VAL A 440 25.98 4.32 1.09
N LYS A 441 27.31 4.13 0.96
CA LYS A 441 28.06 4.51 -0.26
C LYS A 441 27.52 3.81 -1.50
N GLY A 442 27.17 2.54 -1.41
CA GLY A 442 26.73 1.75 -2.57
C GLY A 442 25.26 1.91 -2.93
N ALA A 443 24.38 2.16 -1.95
CA ALA A 443 22.95 2.31 -2.16
C ALA A 443 22.52 3.75 -2.41
N TYR A 444 23.05 4.73 -1.63
CA TYR A 444 22.50 6.09 -1.61
C TYR A 444 23.32 7.13 -2.37
N LEU A 445 24.65 6.97 -2.50
CA LEU A 445 25.50 8.03 -3.08
C LEU A 445 25.10 8.40 -4.52
N ARG A 446 24.85 7.43 -5.39
CA ARG A 446 24.44 7.68 -6.76
C ARG A 446 23.03 8.28 -6.87
N PRO A 447 22.01 7.74 -6.20
CA PRO A 447 20.70 8.41 -6.10
C PRO A 447 20.77 9.83 -5.55
N ALA A 448 21.59 10.09 -4.51
CA ALA A 448 21.77 11.42 -3.94
C ALA A 448 22.37 12.41 -4.95
N LEU A 449 23.35 11.97 -5.75
CA LEU A 449 23.90 12.82 -6.82
C LEU A 449 22.84 13.14 -7.88
N ILE A 450 21.99 12.16 -8.24
CA ILE A 450 20.88 12.41 -9.17
C ILE A 450 19.89 13.41 -8.56
N VAL A 451 19.56 13.28 -7.28
CA VAL A 451 18.69 14.24 -6.56
C VAL A 451 19.27 15.64 -6.65
N LEU A 452 20.57 15.82 -6.36
CA LEU A 452 21.24 17.11 -6.44
C LEU A 452 21.13 17.74 -7.85
N LEU A 453 21.45 16.96 -8.89
CA LEU A 453 21.38 17.41 -10.28
C LEU A 453 19.94 17.74 -10.70
N MET A 454 18.97 16.92 -10.30
CA MET A 454 17.56 17.17 -10.58
C MET A 454 17.03 18.39 -9.81
N CYS A 455 17.49 18.69 -8.60
CA CYS A 455 17.14 19.93 -7.89
C CYS A 455 17.63 21.16 -8.66
N VAL A 456 18.86 21.14 -9.19
CA VAL A 456 19.39 22.21 -10.04
C VAL A 456 18.57 22.34 -11.32
N TYR A 457 18.27 21.21 -11.98
CA TYR A 457 17.41 21.19 -13.17
C TYR A 457 16.03 21.81 -12.90
N ILE A 458 15.33 21.41 -11.83
CA ILE A 458 14.00 21.92 -11.47
C ILE A 458 14.06 23.40 -11.12
N ALA A 459 15.10 23.88 -10.45
CA ALA A 459 15.28 25.30 -10.16
C ALA A 459 15.41 26.14 -11.44
N ALA A 460 16.09 25.63 -12.47
CA ALA A 460 16.15 26.23 -13.79
C ALA A 460 14.82 26.10 -14.56
N TYR A 461 14.22 24.92 -14.52
CA TYR A 461 12.95 24.60 -15.20
C TYR A 461 11.79 25.51 -14.75
N ARG A 462 11.68 25.81 -13.46
CA ARG A 462 10.64 26.70 -12.90
C ARG A 462 10.72 28.16 -13.38
N ARG A 463 11.81 28.55 -14.04
CA ARG A 463 11.95 29.89 -14.63
C ARG A 463 11.35 29.97 -16.04
N LEU A 464 10.96 28.83 -16.62
CA LEU A 464 10.32 28.79 -17.94
C LEU A 464 8.85 29.17 -17.80
N PRO A 465 8.33 30.11 -18.61
CA PRO A 465 6.92 30.40 -18.66
C PRO A 465 6.20 29.25 -19.39
N LEU A 466 5.51 28.40 -18.63
CA LEU A 466 4.73 27.30 -19.18
C LEU A 466 3.27 27.73 -19.27
N GLU A 467 2.77 27.93 -20.47
CA GLU A 467 1.38 28.28 -20.73
C GLU A 467 0.68 27.19 -21.54
N GLY A 468 -0.43 26.68 -20.99
CA GLY A 468 -1.24 25.66 -21.66
C GLY A 468 -0.87 24.22 -21.35
N ALA A 469 -1.88 23.33 -21.44
CA ALA A 469 -1.79 21.94 -21.01
C ALA A 469 -0.71 21.13 -21.75
N TRP A 470 -0.50 21.40 -23.02
CA TRP A 470 0.52 20.71 -23.83
C TRP A 470 1.94 21.02 -23.37
N MET A 471 2.22 22.26 -22.92
CA MET A 471 3.54 22.65 -22.42
C MET A 471 3.83 21.97 -21.08
N HIS A 472 2.85 21.84 -20.18
CA HIS A 472 2.99 21.09 -18.94
C HIS A 472 3.21 19.59 -19.18
N LEU A 473 2.49 18.98 -20.15
CA LEU A 473 2.72 17.58 -20.54
C LEU A 473 4.11 17.38 -21.16
N ALA A 474 4.54 18.30 -22.02
CA ALA A 474 5.89 18.30 -22.59
C ALA A 474 6.95 18.48 -21.49
N GLY A 475 6.71 19.35 -20.52
CA GLY A 475 7.56 19.55 -19.35
C GLY A 475 7.67 18.30 -18.48
N PHE A 476 6.57 17.62 -18.21
CA PHE A 476 6.56 16.33 -17.53
C PHE A 476 7.41 15.30 -18.28
N ALA A 477 7.18 15.15 -19.59
CA ALA A 477 7.95 14.23 -20.43
C ALA A 477 9.44 14.58 -20.47
N LEU A 478 9.78 15.86 -20.59
CA LEU A 478 11.17 16.33 -20.56
C LEU A 478 11.85 16.03 -19.23
N THR A 479 11.18 16.31 -18.11
CA THR A 479 11.69 16.02 -16.77
C THR A 479 11.90 14.52 -16.56
N PHE A 480 10.97 13.70 -17.08
CA PHE A 480 11.12 12.24 -17.06
C PHE A 480 12.34 11.80 -17.88
N LEU A 481 12.53 12.33 -19.09
CA LEU A 481 13.66 11.98 -19.97
C LEU A 481 15.00 12.42 -19.37
N VAL A 482 15.07 13.62 -18.79
CA VAL A 482 16.28 14.10 -18.10
C VAL A 482 16.62 13.20 -16.91
N CYS A 483 15.62 12.89 -16.08
CA CYS A 483 15.81 11.97 -14.96
C CYS A 483 16.24 10.58 -15.43
N ALA A 484 15.61 10.04 -16.47
CA ALA A 484 15.97 8.74 -17.07
C ALA A 484 17.40 8.74 -17.63
N ALA A 485 17.84 9.82 -18.26
CA ALA A 485 19.22 9.96 -18.75
C ALA A 485 20.22 9.98 -17.58
N LEU A 486 19.92 10.67 -16.49
CA LEU A 486 20.76 10.68 -15.28
C LEU A 486 20.78 9.31 -14.58
N VAL A 487 19.63 8.64 -14.48
CA VAL A 487 19.54 7.27 -13.95
C VAL A 487 20.36 6.31 -14.80
N TRP A 488 20.27 6.40 -16.12
CA TRP A 488 21.07 5.58 -17.02
C TRP A 488 22.57 5.92 -16.93
N GLY A 489 22.92 7.21 -16.93
CA GLY A 489 24.31 7.69 -16.95
C GLY A 489 25.05 7.51 -15.63
N ILE A 490 24.42 7.81 -14.50
CA ILE A 490 25.04 7.86 -13.17
C ILE A 490 24.53 6.73 -12.27
N GLY A 491 23.21 6.48 -12.29
CA GLY A 491 22.55 5.52 -11.39
C GLY A 491 23.02 4.09 -11.58
N LEU A 492 23.06 3.64 -12.82
CA LEU A 492 23.45 2.29 -13.20
C LEU A 492 24.95 2.14 -13.38
N SER A 493 25.53 1.04 -12.90
CA SER A 493 26.93 0.68 -13.14
C SER A 493 27.14 0.23 -14.59
N ARG A 494 28.39 0.30 -15.07
CA ARG A 494 28.75 -0.17 -16.42
C ARG A 494 28.34 -1.64 -16.65
N SER A 495 28.50 -2.50 -15.64
CA SER A 495 28.10 -3.91 -15.71
C SER A 495 26.58 -4.10 -15.76
N GLU A 496 25.81 -3.28 -15.06
CA GLU A 496 24.35 -3.33 -15.10
C GLU A 496 23.81 -2.88 -16.45
N ARG A 497 24.34 -1.77 -16.99
CA ARG A 497 24.00 -1.32 -18.35
C ARG A 497 24.30 -2.36 -19.41
N SER A 498 25.50 -2.99 -19.36
CA SER A 498 25.87 -4.02 -20.31
C SER A 498 25.00 -5.27 -20.24
N ARG A 499 24.54 -5.67 -19.03
CA ARG A 499 23.59 -6.77 -18.85
C ARG A 499 22.21 -6.43 -19.42
N LEU A 500 21.71 -5.22 -19.19
CA LEU A 500 20.42 -4.77 -19.75
C LEU A 500 20.48 -4.73 -21.28
N LEU A 501 21.55 -4.20 -21.87
CA LEU A 501 21.73 -4.15 -23.34
C LEU A 501 21.92 -5.53 -23.98
N ARG A 502 22.53 -6.50 -23.28
CA ARG A 502 22.73 -7.87 -23.77
C ARG A 502 21.54 -8.79 -23.57
N HIS A 503 20.48 -8.32 -22.89
CA HIS A 503 19.29 -9.16 -22.68
C HIS A 503 18.62 -9.49 -24.02
N PRO A 504 18.34 -10.78 -24.35
CA PRO A 504 17.88 -11.21 -25.68
C PRO A 504 16.67 -10.44 -26.20
N ARG A 505 15.74 -10.05 -25.33
CA ARG A 505 14.55 -9.26 -25.70
C ARG A 505 14.87 -7.81 -26.06
N VAL A 506 15.87 -7.19 -25.41
CA VAL A 506 16.32 -5.83 -25.75
C VAL A 506 17.05 -5.85 -27.08
N VAL A 507 17.89 -6.87 -27.32
CA VAL A 507 18.59 -7.06 -28.60
C VAL A 507 17.60 -7.29 -29.75
N SER A 508 16.53 -8.07 -29.54
CA SER A 508 15.50 -8.30 -30.56
C SER A 508 14.68 -7.04 -30.86
N PHE A 509 14.39 -6.21 -29.85
CA PHE A 509 13.68 -4.94 -30.02
C PHE A 509 14.54 -3.93 -30.80
N LEU A 510 15.82 -3.77 -30.44
CA LEU A 510 16.77 -2.88 -31.14
C LEU A 510 17.06 -3.32 -32.59
N LYS A 511 16.96 -4.62 -32.87
CA LYS A 511 17.09 -5.15 -34.26
C LYS A 511 15.79 -4.95 -35.09
N ARG A 512 14.63 -4.81 -34.48
CA ARG A 512 13.37 -4.50 -35.18
C ARG A 512 13.17 -3.02 -35.47
N SER A 513 13.90 -2.14 -34.79
CA SER A 513 13.85 -0.68 -34.97
C SER A 513 14.92 -0.14 -35.94
N ARG A 514 15.73 -1.02 -36.53
CA ARG A 514 16.61 -0.78 -37.70
C ARG A 514 16.04 -1.51 -38.91
#